data_867f26e66771153d5ce1f3583e8d9b1c
#
_entry.id   867f26e66771153d5ce1f3583e8d9b1c
#
_cell.length_a   1.000
_cell.length_b   1.000
_cell.length_c   1.000
_cell.angle_alpha   90.00
_cell.angle_beta   90.00
_cell.angle_gamma   90.00
#
_symmetry.space_group_name_H-M   'P 1'
#
loop_
_entity.id
_entity.type
_entity.pdbx_description
1 polymer ?
#
loop_
_entity_poly.entity_id
_entity_poly.type
_entity_poly.pdbx_seq_one_letter_code
_entity_poly.pdbx_strand_id
1 'polypeptide(L)'
;MSKFIILCGGTGGHLAPGLAVGQALIDAGDEASFVISQKEVDSRLVRKYSNLHIIKAPGVAFSLNPARFCKFLSELAKSVRFGRKVISEGKYDAVISFGGFNSLGFSIAARSLGVPLILHEANRRAGKATRLLGRFAERIYVPYGVRIPRRKGGQVKYSGYPVRSEIKKLPKGECRRKFGFPDGGKLLLVLGGSQGALALN
;
A
#
# COMPACT_ATOMS: atom_id res chain seq x y z
N MET A 1 -6.53 12.80 18.21
CA MET A 1 -6.51 12.83 16.73
C MET A 1 -5.07 12.65 16.31
N SER A 2 -4.75 11.49 15.75
CA SER A 2 -3.39 11.16 15.30
C SER A 2 -3.26 11.40 13.80
N LYS A 3 -2.02 11.64 13.32
CA LYS A 3 -1.71 11.89 11.91
C LYS A 3 -0.91 10.75 11.32
N PHE A 4 -1.41 10.14 10.27
CA PHE A 4 -0.78 9.03 9.60
C PHE A 4 -0.38 9.38 8.17
N ILE A 5 0.78 8.90 7.74
CA ILE A 5 1.18 8.94 6.34
C ILE A 5 1.21 7.52 5.77
N ILE A 6 0.49 7.29 4.68
CA ILE A 6 0.24 5.97 4.10
C ILE A 6 0.98 5.85 2.78
N LEU A 7 1.97 4.95 2.72
CA LEU A 7 2.78 4.71 1.54
C LEU A 7 2.19 3.53 0.75
N CYS A 8 1.42 3.82 -0.29
CA CYS A 8 0.66 2.81 -1.02
C CYS A 8 0.80 2.90 -2.56
N GLY A 9 1.71 3.72 -3.07
CA GLY A 9 1.91 3.88 -4.51
C GLY A 9 2.66 2.75 -5.20
N GLY A 10 2.46 2.65 -6.51
CA GLY A 10 3.24 1.79 -7.41
C GLY A 10 2.46 0.68 -8.09
N THR A 11 1.47 0.08 -7.45
CA THR A 11 0.57 -0.91 -8.05
C THR A 11 -0.79 -0.92 -7.35
N GLY A 12 -1.83 -1.37 -8.04
CA GLY A 12 -3.17 -1.52 -7.43
C GLY A 12 -3.19 -2.42 -6.20
N GLY A 13 -2.27 -3.40 -6.13
CA GLY A 13 -2.13 -4.31 -4.98
C GLY A 13 -1.63 -3.63 -3.70
N HIS A 14 -0.93 -2.51 -3.80
CA HIS A 14 -0.52 -1.70 -2.65
C HIS A 14 -1.52 -0.56 -2.38
N LEU A 15 -2.07 0.03 -3.43
CA LEU A 15 -2.95 1.18 -3.34
C LEU A 15 -4.29 0.82 -2.71
N ALA A 16 -4.93 -0.26 -3.14
CA ALA A 16 -6.25 -0.65 -2.63
C ALA A 16 -6.28 -0.90 -1.10
N PRO A 17 -5.37 -1.72 -0.52
CA PRO A 17 -5.34 -1.89 0.94
C PRO A 17 -4.90 -0.62 1.67
N GLY A 18 -4.04 0.22 1.06
CA GLY A 18 -3.65 1.51 1.63
C GLY A 18 -4.84 2.46 1.75
N LEU A 19 -5.66 2.56 0.70
CA LEU A 19 -6.89 3.34 0.73
C LEU A 19 -7.88 2.80 1.79
N ALA A 20 -8.01 1.47 1.90
CA ALA A 20 -8.90 0.86 2.87
C ALA A 20 -8.52 1.21 4.32
N VAL A 21 -7.22 1.12 4.65
CA VAL A 21 -6.74 1.47 6.00
C VAL A 21 -6.84 2.97 6.25
N GLY A 22 -6.47 3.79 5.27
CA GLY A 22 -6.54 5.23 5.43
C GLY A 22 -7.96 5.75 5.60
N GLN A 23 -8.92 5.18 4.87
CA GLN A 23 -10.33 5.53 5.07
C GLN A 23 -10.81 5.13 6.46
N ALA A 24 -10.45 3.93 6.93
CA ALA A 24 -10.81 3.49 8.27
C ALA A 24 -10.23 4.38 9.38
N LEU A 25 -9.01 4.91 9.21
CA LEU A 25 -8.42 5.89 10.14
C LEU A 25 -9.19 7.21 10.11
N ILE A 26 -9.54 7.72 8.92
CA ILE A 26 -10.35 8.94 8.78
C ILE A 26 -11.73 8.76 9.42
N ASP A 27 -12.38 7.62 9.18
CA ASP A 27 -13.68 7.28 9.77
C ASP A 27 -13.62 7.15 11.30
N ALA A 28 -12.44 6.84 11.85
CA ALA A 28 -12.16 6.80 13.29
C ALA A 28 -11.80 8.18 13.89
N GLY A 29 -11.77 9.25 13.08
CA GLY A 29 -11.46 10.61 13.52
C GLY A 29 -9.98 10.98 13.48
N ASP A 30 -9.14 10.19 12.81
CA ASP A 30 -7.72 10.48 12.60
C ASP A 30 -7.46 11.16 11.25
N GLU A 31 -6.28 11.76 11.08
CA GLU A 31 -5.85 12.32 9.81
C GLU A 31 -4.99 11.30 9.02
N ALA A 32 -5.25 11.14 7.73
CA ALA A 32 -4.47 10.29 6.85
C ALA A 32 -4.05 11.03 5.57
N SER A 33 -2.75 11.00 5.25
CA SER A 33 -2.18 11.48 3.99
C SER A 33 -1.63 10.32 3.20
N PHE A 34 -1.86 10.30 1.89
CA PHE A 34 -1.52 9.17 1.03
C PHE A 34 -0.37 9.53 0.11
N VAL A 35 0.72 8.78 0.20
CA VAL A 35 1.84 8.90 -0.72
C VAL A 35 1.68 7.89 -1.85
N ILE A 36 1.52 8.40 -3.05
CA ILE A 36 1.37 7.61 -4.27
C ILE A 36 2.51 7.90 -5.25
N SER A 37 2.70 7.01 -6.22
CA SER A 37 3.63 7.27 -7.32
C SER A 37 2.99 8.19 -8.37
N GLN A 38 3.82 8.72 -9.27
CA GLN A 38 3.36 9.53 -10.39
C GLN A 38 2.74 8.68 -11.52
N LYS A 39 2.60 7.35 -11.33
CA LYS A 39 2.05 6.45 -12.34
C LYS A 39 0.57 6.70 -12.57
N GLU A 40 0.14 6.55 -13.82
CA GLU A 40 -1.25 6.76 -14.24
C GLU A 40 -2.26 5.86 -13.53
N VAL A 41 -1.87 4.60 -13.24
CA VAL A 41 -2.72 3.64 -12.52
C VAL A 41 -3.11 4.14 -11.12
N ASP A 42 -2.13 4.70 -10.40
CA ASP A 42 -2.38 5.27 -9.08
C ASP A 42 -3.35 6.46 -9.18
N SER A 43 -3.16 7.30 -10.19
CA SER A 43 -4.01 8.47 -10.43
C SER A 43 -5.46 8.11 -10.76
N ARG A 44 -5.70 7.05 -11.53
CA ARG A 44 -7.06 6.60 -11.88
C ARG A 44 -7.85 6.09 -10.69
N LEU A 45 -7.23 5.28 -9.84
CA LEU A 45 -7.88 4.76 -8.63
C LEU A 45 -8.21 5.87 -7.63
N VAL A 46 -7.31 6.82 -7.49
CA VAL A 46 -7.43 7.93 -6.53
C VAL A 46 -8.47 8.97 -6.97
N ARG A 47 -8.73 9.15 -8.25
CA ARG A 47 -9.74 10.11 -8.76
C ARG A 47 -11.14 9.92 -8.15
N LYS A 48 -11.46 8.71 -7.68
CA LYS A 48 -12.74 8.42 -7.01
C LYS A 48 -12.82 8.97 -5.57
N TYR A 49 -11.70 9.44 -5.02
CA TYR A 49 -11.58 9.87 -3.62
C TYR A 49 -11.10 11.32 -3.59
N SER A 50 -11.99 12.25 -3.93
CA SER A 50 -11.68 13.69 -4.04
C SER A 50 -11.33 14.36 -2.71
N ASN A 51 -11.70 13.75 -1.60
CA ASN A 51 -11.51 14.25 -0.24
C ASN A 51 -10.22 13.77 0.43
N LEU A 52 -9.39 12.99 -0.26
CA LEU A 52 -8.14 12.49 0.34
C LEU A 52 -6.97 13.44 0.10
N HIS A 53 -6.14 13.64 1.12
CA HIS A 53 -4.88 14.37 0.99
C HIS A 53 -3.82 13.50 0.31
N ILE A 54 -3.53 13.79 -0.96
CA ILE A 54 -2.65 13.00 -1.81
C ILE A 54 -1.32 13.70 -2.03
N ILE A 55 -0.22 13.01 -1.74
CA ILE A 55 1.15 13.45 -1.96
C ILE A 55 1.77 12.58 -3.08
N LYS A 56 2.12 13.22 -4.20
CA LYS A 56 2.82 12.53 -5.30
C LYS A 56 4.32 12.51 -5.03
N ALA A 57 4.86 11.30 -4.87
CA ALA A 57 6.29 11.12 -4.61
C ALA A 57 7.06 10.71 -5.87
N PRO A 58 8.35 11.07 -5.97
CA PRO A 58 9.23 10.55 -7.02
C PRO A 58 9.28 9.03 -7.00
N GLY A 59 9.18 8.41 -8.17
CA GLY A 59 9.32 6.96 -8.31
C GLY A 59 10.76 6.53 -8.07
N VAL A 60 10.95 5.41 -7.38
CA VAL A 60 12.26 4.76 -7.19
C VAL A 60 12.22 3.40 -7.87
N ALA A 61 12.98 3.24 -8.93
CA ALA A 61 13.08 1.99 -9.67
C ALA A 61 14.35 1.24 -9.26
N PHE A 62 14.17 0.08 -8.61
CA PHE A 62 15.29 -0.78 -8.24
C PHE A 62 15.91 -1.44 -9.46
N SER A 63 17.24 -1.37 -9.57
CA SER A 63 18.02 -2.06 -10.61
C SER A 63 19.34 -2.57 -10.03
N LEU A 64 19.71 -3.80 -10.41
CA LEU A 64 21.03 -4.38 -10.11
C LEU A 64 22.04 -4.12 -11.25
N ASN A 65 21.60 -3.57 -12.38
CA ASN A 65 22.51 -3.19 -13.45
C ASN A 65 23.40 -2.04 -12.97
N PRO A 66 24.75 -2.16 -13.04
CA PRO A 66 25.67 -1.14 -12.52
C PRO A 66 25.40 0.27 -13.03
N ALA A 67 25.11 0.43 -14.32
CA ALA A 67 24.80 1.73 -14.93
C ALA A 67 23.50 2.36 -14.39
N ARG A 68 22.53 1.53 -14.00
CA ARG A 68 21.26 1.98 -13.44
C ARG A 68 21.26 2.06 -11.91
N PHE A 69 22.26 1.44 -11.27
CA PHE A 69 22.37 1.42 -9.82
C PHE A 69 22.68 2.80 -9.25
N CYS A 70 23.61 3.54 -9.87
CA CYS A 70 23.89 4.93 -9.49
C CYS A 70 22.64 5.81 -9.61
N LYS A 71 21.85 5.64 -10.67
CA LYS A 71 20.57 6.34 -10.84
C LYS A 71 19.59 5.97 -9.72
N PHE A 72 19.47 4.67 -9.41
CA PHE A 72 18.65 4.20 -8.29
C PHE A 72 19.05 4.86 -6.96
N LEU A 73 20.35 4.92 -6.64
CA LEU A 73 20.83 5.57 -5.40
C LEU A 73 20.50 7.06 -5.37
N SER A 74 20.68 7.77 -6.50
CA SER A 74 20.32 9.18 -6.60
C SER A 74 18.81 9.41 -6.40
N GLU A 75 17.98 8.61 -7.05
CA GLU A 75 16.52 8.68 -6.89
C GLU A 75 16.10 8.34 -5.45
N LEU A 76 16.72 7.34 -4.84
CA LEU A 76 16.49 6.98 -3.44
C LEU A 76 16.86 8.14 -2.51
N ALA A 77 18.02 8.76 -2.69
CA ALA A 77 18.45 9.90 -1.88
C ALA A 77 17.49 11.10 -2.01
N LYS A 78 17.02 11.40 -3.23
CA LYS A 78 15.97 12.41 -3.47
C LYS A 78 14.67 12.06 -2.75
N SER A 79 14.25 10.79 -2.83
CA SER A 79 13.03 10.31 -2.17
C SER A 79 13.14 10.36 -0.63
N VAL A 80 14.31 10.03 -0.06
CA VAL A 80 14.57 10.17 1.39
C VAL A 80 14.51 11.64 1.80
N ARG A 81 15.17 12.55 1.07
CA ARG A 81 15.16 13.99 1.38
C ARG A 81 13.74 14.55 1.31
N PHE A 82 13.00 14.22 0.28
CA PHE A 82 11.60 14.62 0.12
C PHE A 82 10.72 14.04 1.24
N GLY A 83 10.89 12.75 1.56
CA GLY A 83 10.17 12.10 2.66
C GLY A 83 10.46 12.74 4.02
N ARG A 84 11.74 13.08 4.30
CA ARG A 84 12.11 13.79 5.54
C ARG A 84 11.39 15.15 5.65
N LYS A 85 11.38 15.93 4.57
CA LYS A 85 10.69 17.22 4.52
C LYS A 85 9.19 17.04 4.83
N VAL A 86 8.51 16.14 4.08
CA VAL A 86 7.08 15.89 4.24
C VAL A 86 6.74 15.42 5.65
N ILE A 87 7.50 14.46 6.19
CA ILE A 87 7.22 13.89 7.52
C ILE A 87 7.44 14.92 8.62
N SER A 88 8.52 15.72 8.54
CA SER A 88 8.81 16.76 9.54
C SER A 88 7.79 17.89 9.53
N GLU A 89 7.44 18.40 8.34
CA GLU A 89 6.47 19.50 8.18
C GLU A 89 5.05 19.08 8.56
N GLY A 90 4.67 17.84 8.22
CA GLY A 90 3.33 17.31 8.50
C GLY A 90 3.14 16.84 9.94
N LYS A 91 4.21 16.69 10.73
CA LYS A 91 4.19 16.20 12.13
C LYS A 91 3.41 14.89 12.28
N TYR A 92 3.74 13.92 11.45
CA TYR A 92 3.07 12.60 11.45
C TYR A 92 3.52 11.75 12.64
N ASP A 93 2.55 11.09 13.27
CA ASP A 93 2.75 10.20 14.42
C ASP A 93 3.24 8.82 14.00
N ALA A 94 2.87 8.35 12.80
CA ALA A 94 3.38 7.10 12.26
C ALA A 94 3.33 7.07 10.73
N VAL A 95 4.19 6.20 10.16
CA VAL A 95 4.24 5.87 8.73
C VAL A 95 3.75 4.45 8.53
N ILE A 96 2.73 4.28 7.69
CA ILE A 96 2.18 2.97 7.33
C ILE A 96 2.58 2.67 5.88
N SER A 97 3.32 1.59 5.65
CA SER A 97 3.81 1.22 4.32
C SER A 97 3.22 -0.11 3.86
N PHE A 98 2.66 -0.12 2.67
CA PHE A 98 2.14 -1.32 2.00
C PHE A 98 3.18 -2.00 1.09
N GLY A 99 4.43 -1.59 1.19
CA GLY A 99 5.53 -2.17 0.45
C GLY A 99 5.81 -1.48 -0.89
N GLY A 100 6.57 -2.18 -1.75
CA GLY A 100 7.07 -1.62 -3.01
C GLY A 100 8.32 -0.75 -2.83
N PHE A 101 9.11 -0.61 -3.89
CA PHE A 101 10.34 0.18 -3.84
C PHE A 101 10.08 1.69 -3.69
N ASN A 102 8.91 2.16 -4.11
CA ASN A 102 8.52 3.58 -3.96
C ASN A 102 8.36 4.00 -2.50
N SER A 103 8.12 3.05 -1.58
CA SER A 103 8.02 3.35 -0.14
C SER A 103 9.37 3.43 0.57
N LEU A 104 10.47 2.96 -0.06
CA LEU A 104 11.79 2.89 0.59
C LEU A 104 12.27 4.24 1.11
N GLY A 105 12.21 5.28 0.29
CA GLY A 105 12.71 6.61 0.67
C GLY A 105 11.98 7.17 1.88
N PHE A 106 10.67 7.15 1.88
CA PHE A 106 9.85 7.59 3.02
C PHE A 106 10.04 6.72 4.26
N SER A 107 10.16 5.41 4.11
CA SER A 107 10.39 4.50 5.23
C SER A 107 11.76 4.73 5.90
N ILE A 108 12.81 4.99 5.10
CA ILE A 108 14.13 5.37 5.60
C ILE A 108 14.05 6.75 6.29
N ALA A 109 13.33 7.70 5.70
CA ALA A 109 13.09 9.01 6.28
C ALA A 109 12.40 8.91 7.65
N ALA A 110 11.33 8.13 7.76
CA ALA A 110 10.65 7.88 9.03
C ALA A 110 11.62 7.34 10.08
N ARG A 111 12.40 6.30 9.75
CA ARG A 111 13.42 5.75 10.64
C ARG A 111 14.44 6.79 11.10
N SER A 112 14.90 7.66 10.19
CA SER A 112 15.89 8.70 10.50
C SER A 112 15.35 9.85 11.36
N LEU A 113 14.03 10.01 11.41
CA LEU A 113 13.32 11.01 12.21
C LEU A 113 12.75 10.41 13.52
N GLY A 114 12.96 9.13 13.78
CA GLY A 114 12.37 8.47 14.95
C GLY A 114 10.86 8.23 14.86
N VAL A 115 10.25 8.44 13.69
CA VAL A 115 8.81 8.23 13.49
C VAL A 115 8.55 6.73 13.30
N PRO A 116 7.60 6.14 14.04
CA PRO A 116 7.25 4.73 13.95
C PRO A 116 6.91 4.28 12.53
N LEU A 117 7.50 3.17 12.08
CA LEU A 117 7.19 2.53 10.80
C LEU A 117 6.39 1.26 11.01
N ILE A 118 5.20 1.22 10.45
CA ILE A 118 4.31 0.08 10.40
C ILE A 118 4.30 -0.46 8.98
N LEU A 119 4.47 -1.76 8.80
CA LEU A 119 4.39 -2.41 7.49
C LEU A 119 3.14 -3.27 7.39
N HIS A 120 2.54 -3.29 6.23
CA HIS A 120 1.56 -4.29 5.84
C HIS A 120 2.07 -5.02 4.60
N GLU A 121 2.15 -6.36 4.67
CA GLU A 121 2.53 -7.20 3.54
C GLU A 121 1.31 -7.97 3.03
N ALA A 122 0.88 -7.65 1.84
CA ALA A 122 -0.30 -8.25 1.24
C ALA A 122 -0.02 -9.55 0.47
N ASN A 123 1.25 -9.80 0.14
CA ASN A 123 1.64 -10.95 -0.67
C ASN A 123 1.89 -12.18 0.20
N ARG A 124 1.60 -13.37 -0.33
CA ARG A 124 1.90 -14.66 0.33
C ARG A 124 3.39 -14.83 0.65
N ARG A 125 4.26 -14.21 -0.14
CA ARG A 125 5.72 -14.14 0.11
C ARG A 125 6.11 -12.68 0.27
N ALA A 126 6.75 -12.36 1.37
CA ALA A 126 7.20 -11.00 1.64
C ALA A 126 8.10 -10.47 0.51
N GLY A 127 7.75 -9.30 0.00
CA GLY A 127 8.51 -8.59 -1.01
C GLY A 127 9.91 -8.20 -0.52
N LYS A 128 10.83 -7.91 -1.45
CA LYS A 128 12.21 -7.49 -1.10
C LYS A 128 12.22 -6.23 -0.23
N ALA A 129 11.37 -5.26 -0.53
CA ALA A 129 11.24 -4.03 0.26
C ALA A 129 10.76 -4.35 1.70
N THR A 130 9.71 -5.13 1.87
CA THR A 130 9.20 -5.54 3.19
C THR A 130 10.25 -6.30 3.99
N ARG A 131 11.03 -7.18 3.34
CA ARG A 131 12.12 -7.90 4.01
C ARG A 131 13.23 -6.97 4.51
N LEU A 132 13.58 -5.95 3.75
CA LEU A 132 14.57 -4.95 4.13
C LEU A 132 14.04 -4.05 5.25
N LEU A 133 12.90 -3.42 5.03
CA LEU A 133 12.28 -2.45 5.94
C LEU A 133 11.83 -3.08 7.25
N GLY A 134 11.41 -4.33 7.22
CA GLY A 134 10.98 -5.06 8.41
C GLY A 134 12.06 -5.23 9.49
N ARG A 135 13.33 -4.92 9.20
CA ARG A 135 14.41 -4.93 10.20
C ARG A 135 14.27 -3.81 11.23
N PHE A 136 13.65 -2.71 10.85
CA PHE A 136 13.47 -1.54 11.70
C PHE A 136 12.02 -1.08 11.81
N ALA A 137 11.08 -1.82 11.23
CA ALA A 137 9.66 -1.60 11.43
C ALA A 137 9.25 -1.97 12.86
N GLU A 138 8.40 -1.18 13.46
CA GLU A 138 7.85 -1.45 14.78
C GLU A 138 6.87 -2.62 14.76
N ARG A 139 6.00 -2.64 13.75
CA ARG A 139 5.00 -3.69 13.52
C ARG A 139 4.95 -4.08 12.06
N ILE A 140 4.65 -5.35 11.82
CA ILE A 140 4.43 -5.89 10.48
C ILE A 140 3.12 -6.67 10.50
N TYR A 141 2.13 -6.16 9.81
CA TYR A 141 0.84 -6.83 9.66
C TYR A 141 0.86 -7.70 8.41
N VAL A 142 0.40 -8.93 8.54
CA VAL A 142 0.37 -9.91 7.45
C VAL A 142 -0.94 -10.69 7.45
N PRO A 143 -1.45 -11.13 6.29
CA PRO A 143 -2.56 -12.07 6.24
C PRO A 143 -2.20 -13.40 6.90
N TYR A 144 -3.21 -14.17 7.32
CA TYR A 144 -2.99 -15.50 7.89
C TYR A 144 -2.20 -16.41 6.95
N GLY A 145 -1.26 -17.18 7.51
CA GLY A 145 -0.40 -18.10 6.77
C GLY A 145 0.83 -17.47 6.11
N VAL A 146 1.00 -16.16 6.17
CA VAL A 146 2.20 -15.47 5.68
C VAL A 146 3.31 -15.52 6.74
N ARG A 147 4.49 -15.96 6.34
CA ARG A 147 5.68 -16.02 7.22
C ARG A 147 6.70 -14.97 6.79
N ILE A 148 7.16 -14.18 7.75
CA ILE A 148 8.30 -13.28 7.56
C ILE A 148 9.48 -13.83 8.34
N PRO A 149 10.54 -14.32 7.67
CA PRO A 149 11.69 -14.91 8.34
C PRO A 149 12.44 -13.92 9.23
N ARG A 150 13.05 -14.43 10.31
CA ARG A 150 14.02 -13.71 11.15
C ARG A 150 13.49 -12.38 11.71
N ARG A 151 12.35 -12.43 12.42
CA ARG A 151 11.80 -11.29 13.15
C ARG A 151 11.67 -11.61 14.64
N LYS A 152 11.81 -10.57 15.47
CA LYS A 152 11.58 -10.68 16.92
C LYS A 152 10.12 -11.08 17.18
N GLY A 153 9.92 -11.90 18.19
CA GLY A 153 8.56 -12.25 18.65
C GLY A 153 7.74 -10.99 18.93
N GLY A 154 6.48 -10.99 18.54
CA GLY A 154 5.57 -9.85 18.72
C GLY A 154 5.65 -8.75 17.68
N GLN A 155 6.69 -8.69 16.84
CA GLN A 155 6.79 -7.71 15.76
C GLN A 155 5.81 -8.02 14.62
N VAL A 156 5.58 -9.30 14.33
CA VAL A 156 4.66 -9.73 13.28
C VAL A 156 3.29 -9.98 13.89
N LYS A 157 2.27 -9.36 13.33
CA LYS A 157 0.86 -9.53 13.70
C LYS A 157 0.07 -10.07 12.52
N TYR A 158 -0.76 -11.05 12.80
CA TYR A 158 -1.68 -11.58 11.79
C TYR A 158 -2.94 -10.70 11.75
N SER A 159 -3.28 -10.24 10.56
CA SER A 159 -4.50 -9.49 10.28
C SER A 159 -5.12 -10.01 8.98
N GLY A 160 -6.38 -9.71 8.74
CA GLY A 160 -6.98 -9.91 7.43
C GLY A 160 -6.35 -9.00 6.37
N TYR A 161 -6.75 -9.20 5.12
CA TYR A 161 -6.42 -8.26 4.04
C TYR A 161 -7.36 -7.06 4.12
N PRO A 162 -6.87 -5.82 4.19
CA PRO A 162 -7.70 -4.63 4.23
C PRO A 162 -8.53 -4.49 2.95
N VAL A 163 -9.83 -4.43 3.10
CA VAL A 163 -10.78 -4.33 2.00
C VAL A 163 -11.52 -2.99 2.12
N ARG A 164 -11.66 -2.28 1.03
CA ARG A 164 -12.35 -0.99 0.97
C ARG A 164 -13.83 -1.15 1.35
N SER A 165 -14.39 -0.16 2.03
CA SER A 165 -15.75 -0.20 2.58
C SER A 165 -16.85 -0.38 1.53
N GLU A 166 -16.62 0.05 0.29
CA GLU A 166 -17.55 -0.15 -0.82
C GLU A 166 -17.63 -1.60 -1.33
N ILE A 167 -16.66 -2.46 -0.99
CA ILE A 167 -16.70 -3.89 -1.35
C ILE A 167 -17.48 -4.64 -0.27
N LYS A 168 -18.76 -4.75 -0.47
CA LYS A 168 -19.70 -5.38 0.45
C LYS A 168 -20.34 -6.61 -0.18
N LYS A 169 -20.66 -7.59 0.66
CA LYS A 169 -21.51 -8.72 0.24
C LYS A 169 -22.94 -8.21 0.05
N LEU A 170 -23.45 -8.32 -1.17
CA LEU A 170 -24.82 -7.96 -1.50
C LEU A 170 -25.69 -9.23 -1.63
N PRO A 171 -27.03 -9.10 -1.51
CA PRO A 171 -27.95 -10.20 -1.74
C PRO A 171 -27.80 -10.79 -3.15
N LYS A 172 -27.69 -12.12 -3.24
CA LYS A 172 -27.39 -12.82 -4.50
C LYS A 172 -28.41 -12.51 -5.60
N GLY A 173 -29.70 -12.49 -5.28
CA GLY A 173 -30.77 -12.20 -6.24
C GLY A 173 -30.69 -10.77 -6.78
N GLU A 174 -30.39 -9.80 -5.92
CA GLU A 174 -30.21 -8.41 -6.34
C GLU A 174 -29.02 -8.26 -7.31
N CYS A 175 -27.88 -8.87 -6.99
CA CYS A 175 -26.71 -8.85 -7.86
C CYS A 175 -26.99 -9.50 -9.20
N ARG A 176 -27.69 -10.65 -9.22
CA ARG A 176 -28.03 -11.33 -10.48
C ARG A 176 -28.92 -10.46 -11.35
N ARG A 177 -29.97 -9.89 -10.81
CA ARG A 177 -30.85 -8.96 -11.55
C ARG A 177 -30.10 -7.76 -12.08
N LYS A 178 -29.25 -7.13 -11.27
CA LYS A 178 -28.44 -5.96 -11.66
C LYS A 178 -27.54 -6.24 -12.86
N PHE A 179 -27.00 -7.45 -12.97
CA PHE A 179 -26.11 -7.84 -14.07
C PHE A 179 -26.80 -8.67 -15.15
N GLY A 180 -28.12 -8.80 -15.14
CA GLY A 180 -28.86 -9.53 -16.16
C GLY A 180 -28.68 -11.06 -16.13
N PHE A 181 -28.26 -11.63 -14.98
CA PHE A 181 -28.11 -13.07 -14.84
C PHE A 181 -29.42 -13.73 -14.37
N PRO A 182 -29.72 -14.97 -14.81
CA PRO A 182 -30.86 -15.73 -14.32
C PRO A 182 -30.79 -15.94 -12.80
N ASP A 183 -31.94 -16.02 -12.12
CA ASP A 183 -32.00 -16.23 -10.67
C ASP A 183 -31.41 -17.56 -10.21
N GLY A 184 -31.43 -18.58 -11.06
CA GLY A 184 -30.84 -19.90 -10.82
C GLY A 184 -29.51 -20.13 -11.55
N GLY A 185 -28.96 -21.33 -11.35
CA GLY A 185 -27.78 -21.80 -12.05
C GLY A 185 -26.43 -21.41 -11.42
N LYS A 186 -25.36 -22.00 -11.95
CA LYS A 186 -23.97 -21.72 -11.56
C LYS A 186 -23.45 -20.51 -12.34
N LEU A 187 -22.70 -19.65 -11.67
CA LEU A 187 -22.02 -18.51 -12.28
C LEU A 187 -20.52 -18.65 -12.01
N LEU A 188 -19.71 -18.66 -13.07
CA LEU A 188 -18.26 -18.59 -12.99
C LEU A 188 -17.82 -17.18 -13.36
N LEU A 189 -17.17 -16.51 -12.42
CA LEU A 189 -16.56 -15.21 -12.65
C LEU A 189 -15.03 -15.36 -12.72
N VAL A 190 -14.45 -14.99 -13.86
CA VAL A 190 -13.00 -14.97 -14.05
C VAL A 190 -12.53 -13.52 -14.02
N LEU A 191 -11.61 -13.22 -13.11
CA LEU A 191 -11.08 -11.85 -12.93
C LEU A 191 -9.57 -11.83 -13.21
N GLY A 192 -9.16 -10.91 -14.09
CA GLY A 192 -7.76 -10.55 -14.26
C GLY A 192 -7.32 -9.46 -13.27
N GLY A 193 -6.00 -9.21 -13.18
CA GLY A 193 -5.47 -8.07 -12.42
C GLY A 193 -5.74 -6.73 -13.10
N SER A 194 -5.41 -5.63 -12.42
CA SER A 194 -5.65 -4.24 -12.89
C SER A 194 -4.98 -3.88 -14.23
N GLN A 195 -3.98 -4.65 -14.66
CA GLN A 195 -3.26 -4.48 -15.92
C GLN A 195 -3.64 -5.55 -16.95
N GLY A 196 -4.72 -6.30 -16.71
CA GLY A 196 -5.11 -7.45 -17.50
C GLY A 196 -4.32 -8.72 -17.12
N ALA A 197 -4.67 -9.82 -17.73
CA ALA A 197 -4.02 -11.11 -17.57
C ALA A 197 -4.01 -11.83 -18.91
N LEU A 198 -2.98 -11.60 -19.72
CA LEU A 198 -2.83 -12.19 -21.07
C LEU A 198 -3.03 -13.71 -21.10
N ALA A 199 -2.74 -14.40 -20.01
CA ALA A 199 -2.96 -15.84 -19.90
C ALA A 199 -4.42 -16.25 -19.63
N LEU A 200 -5.33 -15.28 -19.40
CA LEU A 200 -6.76 -15.52 -19.19
C LEU A 200 -7.62 -15.07 -20.38
N ASN A 201 -6.99 -14.41 -21.37
CA ASN A 201 -7.65 -13.94 -22.60
C ASN A 201 -7.47 -14.95 -23.73
#